data_40ebe422fabcc9703066669adc8d20a9
#
_entry.id   40ebe422fabcc9703066669adc8d20a9
#
_cell.length_a   1.000
_cell.length_b   1.000
_cell.length_c   1.000
_cell.angle_alpha   90.00
_cell.angle_beta   90.00
_cell.angle_gamma   90.00
#
_symmetry.space_group_name_H-M   'P 1'
#
loop_
_entity.id
_entity.type
_entity.pdbx_description
1 polymer ?
#
loop_
_entity_poly.entity_id
_entity_poly.type
_entity_poly.pdbx_seq_one_letter_code
_entity_poly.pdbx_strand_id
1 'polypeptide(L)' 'MSSGNSYLKNLKKLRNKKDWTQERLARESGISFHTLIKIESGRIKNPRLETLIKLAKALGVSIDKLVS' A
#
# COMPACT_ATOMS: atom_id res chain seq x y z
N MET A 1 16.71 -12.04 5.71
CA MET A 1 16.29 -11.69 5.61
C MET A 1 15.47 -11.15 5.56
N SER A 2 14.98 -10.88 5.43
CA SER A 2 14.29 -10.36 5.24
C SER A 2 13.53 -9.81 5.77
N SER A 3 13.57 -9.40 6.09
CA SER A 3 12.96 -8.76 6.70
C SER A 3 11.99 -8.13 6.27
N GLY A 4 11.85 -7.59 5.99
CA GLY A 4 10.99 -6.81 5.60
C GLY A 4 9.82 -7.34 5.12
N ASN A 5 9.64 -8.14 5.21
CA ASN A 5 8.66 -8.64 4.76
C ASN A 5 7.49 -8.19 4.90
N SER A 6 7.28 -7.17 4.55
CA SER A 6 6.08 -6.70 4.43
C SER A 6 5.31 -7.52 3.49
N TYR A 7 4.21 -7.91 3.88
CA TYR A 7 3.18 -8.51 3.16
C TYR A 7 2.78 -7.69 1.97
N LEU A 8 2.91 -6.37 2.03
CA LEU A 8 2.61 -5.51 0.90
C LEU A 8 3.86 -4.91 0.29
N LYS A 9 4.84 -5.73 0.05
CA LYS A 9 6.09 -5.19 -0.47
C LYS A 9 5.99 -4.60 -1.88
N ASN A 10 4.95 -4.94 -2.61
CA ASN A 10 4.74 -4.33 -3.92
C ASN A 10 4.07 -2.98 -3.86
N LEU A 11 3.52 -2.61 -2.73
CA LEU A 11 2.76 -1.36 -2.61
C LEU A 11 3.61 -0.16 -2.98
N LYS A 12 4.77 -0.06 -2.40
CA LYS A 12 5.66 1.06 -2.65
C LYS A 12 6.11 1.11 -4.11
N LYS A 13 6.41 -0.05 -4.68
CA LYS A 13 6.80 -0.13 -6.07
C LYS A 13 5.69 0.34 -6.99
N LEU A 14 4.47 -0.10 -6.72
CA LEU A 14 3.33 0.28 -7.55
C LEU A 14 3.05 1.77 -7.45
N ARG A 15 3.19 2.32 -6.25
CA ARG A 15 3.02 3.75 -6.05
C ARG A 15 4.08 4.53 -6.82
N ASN A 16 5.33 4.10 -6.70
CA ASN A 16 6.44 4.77 -7.38
C ASN A 16 6.32 4.71 -8.89
N LYS A 17 5.75 3.65 -9.41
CA LYS A 17 5.53 3.54 -10.84
C LYS A 17 4.59 4.60 -11.37
N LYS A 18 3.70 5.09 -10.53
CA LYS A 18 2.79 6.15 -10.90
C LYS A 18 3.36 7.53 -10.60
N ASP A 19 4.57 7.58 -10.06
CA ASP A 19 5.19 8.82 -9.62
C ASP A 19 4.35 9.53 -8.58
N TRP A 20 3.70 8.77 -7.72
CA TRP A 20 2.87 9.34 -6.67
C TRP A 20 3.63 9.39 -5.36
N THR A 21 3.41 10.47 -4.61
CA THR A 21 3.91 10.56 -3.25
C THR A 21 3.01 9.72 -2.35
N GLN A 22 3.46 9.47 -1.13
CA GLN A 22 2.62 8.79 -0.15
C GLN A 22 1.35 9.61 0.11
N GLU A 23 1.47 10.92 0.17
CA GLU A 23 0.32 11.78 0.37
C GLU A 23 -0.70 11.62 -0.75
N ARG A 24 -0.20 11.52 -1.98
CA ARG A 24 -1.08 11.35 -3.13
C ARG A 24 -1.82 10.02 -3.03
N LEU A 25 -1.11 8.95 -2.74
CA LEU A 25 -1.75 7.65 -2.64
C LEU A 25 -2.77 7.61 -1.50
N ALA A 26 -2.45 8.22 -0.37
CA ALA A 26 -3.39 8.26 0.74
C ALA A 26 -4.67 8.97 0.31
N ARG A 27 -4.53 10.09 -0.37
CA ARG A 27 -5.68 10.85 -0.83
C ARG A 27 -6.50 10.07 -1.86
N GLU A 28 -5.82 9.48 -2.84
CA GLU A 28 -6.51 8.77 -3.90
C GLU A 28 -7.22 7.51 -3.39
N SER A 29 -6.65 6.87 -2.38
CA SER A 29 -7.24 5.67 -1.84
C SER A 29 -8.24 5.92 -0.72
N GLY A 30 -8.24 7.13 -0.19
CA GLY A 30 -9.16 7.47 0.91
C GLY A 30 -8.76 6.91 2.25
N ILE A 31 -7.47 6.62 2.44
CA ILE A 31 -6.99 6.16 3.76
C ILE A 31 -6.12 7.26 4.35
N SER A 32 -5.91 7.20 5.66
CA SER A 32 -5.14 8.24 6.30
C SER A 32 -3.66 8.11 5.93
N PHE A 33 -2.99 9.24 5.84
CA PHE A 33 -1.58 9.30 5.54
C PHE A 33 -0.77 8.51 6.56
N HIS A 34 -1.11 8.65 7.85
CA HIS A 34 -0.41 7.92 8.90
C HIS A 34 -0.56 6.40 8.74
N THR A 35 -1.74 5.96 8.36
CA THR A 35 -1.98 4.55 8.13
C THR A 35 -1.13 4.06 6.96
N LEU A 36 -1.08 4.83 5.89
CA LEU A 36 -0.29 4.44 4.73
C LEU A 36 1.20 4.35 5.08
N ILE A 37 1.71 5.31 5.84
CA ILE A 37 3.11 5.28 6.27
C ILE A 37 3.40 4.01 7.05
N LYS A 38 2.50 3.64 7.96
CA LYS A 38 2.69 2.44 8.78
C LYS A 38 2.66 1.17 7.93
N ILE A 39 1.81 1.15 6.92
CA ILE A 39 1.74 0.00 6.03
C ILE A 39 3.01 -0.10 5.20
N GLU A 40 3.45 0.99 4.61
CA GLU A 40 4.64 0.96 3.76
C GLU A 40 5.91 0.67 4.56
N SER A 41 5.96 1.06 5.82
CA SER A 41 7.13 0.82 6.65
C SER A 41 7.13 -0.57 7.27
N GLY A 42 6.05 -1.32 7.11
CA GLY A 42 5.96 -2.65 7.68
C GLY A 42 5.48 -2.68 9.12
N ARG A 43 5.13 -1.53 9.69
CA ARG A 43 4.62 -1.50 11.07
C ARG A 43 3.25 -2.13 11.17
N ILE A 44 2.41 -1.93 10.17
CA ILE A 44 1.14 -2.63 10.09
C ILE A 44 1.37 -3.80 9.14
N LYS A 45 1.35 -5.00 9.67
CA LYS A 45 1.64 -6.18 8.86
C LYS A 45 0.40 -6.81 8.25
N ASN A 46 -0.75 -6.60 8.88
CA ASN A 46 -1.99 -7.17 8.40
C ASN A 46 -3.04 -6.09 8.20
N PRO A 47 -2.97 -5.31 7.13
CA PRO A 47 -4.00 -4.32 6.87
C PRO A 47 -5.33 -5.00 6.66
N ARG A 48 -6.39 -4.30 7.00
CA ARG A 48 -7.73 -4.84 6.82
C ARG A 48 -8.03 -5.01 5.33
N LEU A 49 -8.89 -5.95 5.03
CA LEU A 49 -9.28 -6.21 3.66
C LEU A 49 -9.80 -4.94 2.98
N GLU A 50 -10.60 -4.16 3.68
CA GLU A 50 -11.14 -2.95 3.10
C GLU A 50 -10.04 -1.95 2.74
N THR A 51 -8.97 -1.90 3.52
CA THR A 51 -7.84 -1.05 3.21
C THR A 51 -7.13 -1.54 1.94
N LEU A 52 -6.97 -2.85 1.81
CA LEU A 52 -6.35 -3.44 0.64
C LEU A 52 -7.16 -3.15 -0.61
N ILE A 53 -8.47 -3.24 -0.50
CA ILE A 53 -9.36 -2.95 -1.63
C ILE A 53 -9.20 -1.50 -2.07
N LYS A 54 -9.16 -0.59 -1.11
CA LYS A 54 -9.00 0.83 -1.43
C LYS A 54 -7.67 1.12 -2.11
N LEU A 55 -6.61 0.52 -1.62
CA LEU A 55 -5.29 0.70 -2.22
C LEU A 55 -5.23 0.11 -3.62
N ALA A 56 -5.77 -1.09 -3.80
CA ALA A 56 -5.77 -1.74 -5.11
C ALA A 56 -6.55 -0.93 -6.13
N LYS A 57 -7.69 -0.40 -5.74
CA LYS A 57 -8.50 0.41 -6.63
C LYS A 57 -7.77 1.70 -7.01
N ALA A 58 -7.15 2.35 -6.05
CA ALA A 58 -6.44 3.59 -6.32
C ALA A 58 -5.28 3.36 -7.29
N LEU A 59 -4.61 2.23 -7.15
CA LEU A 59 -3.48 1.92 -8.00
C LEU A 59 -3.87 1.22 -9.30
N GLY A 60 -5.12 0.84 -9.43
CA GLY A 60 -5.59 0.20 -10.66
C GLY A 60 -5.09 -1.22 -10.82
N VAL A 61 -4.89 -1.93 -9.72
CA VAL A 61 -4.38 -3.30 -9.76
C VAL A 61 -5.27 -4.20 -8.92
N SER A 62 -5.05 -5.50 -9.03
CA SER A 62 -5.77 -6.46 -8.21
C SER A 62 -5.12 -6.53 -6.83
N ILE A 63 -5.85 -7.07 -5.87
CA ILE A 63 -5.30 -7.27 -4.53
C ILE A 63 -4.13 -8.25 -4.59
N ASP A 64 -4.23 -9.26 -5.45
CA ASP A 64 -3.13 -10.21 -5.63
C ASP A 64 -1.83 -9.51 -5.97
N LYS A 65 -1.90 -8.50 -6.79
CA LYS A 65 -0.72 -7.76 -7.19
C LYS A 65 -0.07 -7.04 -6.01
N LEU A 66 -0.90 -6.58 -5.08
CA LEU A 66 -0.39 -5.89 -3.90
C LEU A 66 0.36 -6.84 -2.98
N VAL A 67 -0.15 -8.05 -2.83
CA VAL A 67 0.37 -8.97 -1.82
C VAL A 67 1.35 -10.01 -2.33
N SER A 68 1.59 -10.07 -3.61
CA SER A 68 2.48 -11.11 -4.15
C SER A 68 3.97 -10.74 -4.16
#